data_87594eaf794538b025d8c889b88f6591
#
_entry.id   87594eaf794538b025d8c889b88f6591
#
_cell.length_a   1.000
_cell.length_b   1.000
_cell.length_c   1.000
_cell.angle_alpha   90.00
_cell.angle_beta   90.00
_cell.angle_gamma   90.00
#
_symmetry.space_group_name_H-M   'P 1'
#
loop_
_entity.id
_entity.type
_entity.pdbx_description
1 polymer ?
#
loop_
_entity_poly.entity_id
_entity_poly.type
_entity_poly.pdbx_seq_one_letter_code
_entity_poly.pdbx_strand_id
1 'polypeptide(L)' 'MSDKTQPYYEQVAHNMLRRYGLAAVWQLQQSAATAYRQGNPAAANAIAAIADAAEGEWFRRQQADLDRSRKTAADKSEE' A
#
# COMPACT_ATOMS: atom_id res chain seq x y z
N MET A 1 17.34 -6.36 13.13
CA MET A 1 16.20 -6.68 13.99
C MET A 1 14.90 -6.08 13.50
N SER A 2 14.95 -4.99 12.76
CA SER A 2 13.79 -4.42 12.12
C SER A 2 13.22 -5.32 11.02
N ASP A 3 13.99 -6.30 10.61
CA ASP A 3 13.63 -7.17 9.49
C ASP A 3 12.41 -8.05 9.78
N LYS A 4 12.14 -8.33 11.04
CA LYS A 4 10.98 -9.14 11.41
C LYS A 4 9.68 -8.34 11.39
N THR A 5 9.77 -7.04 11.58
CA THR A 5 8.60 -6.17 11.65
C THR A 5 8.11 -5.77 10.26
N GLN A 6 9.03 -5.56 9.33
CA GLN A 6 8.69 -5.15 7.98
C GLN A 6 7.86 -6.18 7.21
N PRO A 7 8.22 -7.48 7.23
CA PRO A 7 7.36 -8.48 6.57
C PRO A 7 5.95 -8.53 7.13
N TYR A 8 5.82 -8.31 8.45
CA TYR A 8 4.50 -8.28 9.07
C TYR A 8 3.67 -7.11 8.54
N TYR A 9 4.24 -5.92 8.49
CA TYR A 9 3.55 -4.74 7.98
C TYR A 9 3.18 -4.91 6.52
N GLU A 10 4.05 -5.48 5.73
CA GLU A 10 3.80 -5.73 4.32
C GLU A 10 2.65 -6.71 4.14
N GLN A 11 2.58 -7.74 4.96
CA GLN A 11 1.52 -8.72 4.88
C GLN A 11 0.17 -8.12 5.26
N VAL A 12 0.14 -7.32 6.31
CA VAL A 12 -1.08 -6.63 6.72
C VAL A 12 -1.54 -5.70 5.60
N ALA A 13 -0.61 -4.94 5.03
CA ALA A 13 -0.91 -4.02 3.94
C ALA A 13 -1.47 -4.76 2.73
N HIS A 14 -0.86 -5.87 2.38
CA HIS A 14 -1.31 -6.69 1.26
C HIS A 14 -2.75 -7.17 1.47
N ASN A 15 -3.03 -7.69 2.66
CA ASN A 15 -4.37 -8.19 2.98
C ASN A 15 -5.40 -7.08 2.95
N MET A 16 -5.07 -5.90 3.44
CA MET A 16 -5.97 -4.77 3.44
C MET A 16 -6.24 -4.26 2.03
N LEU A 17 -5.21 -4.24 1.19
CA LEU A 17 -5.38 -3.84 -0.21
C LEU A 17 -6.28 -4.81 -0.96
N ARG A 18 -6.16 -6.10 -0.67
CA ARG A 18 -7.02 -7.10 -1.30
C ARG A 18 -8.47 -6.91 -0.94
N ARG A 19 -8.75 -6.50 0.30
CA ARG A 19 -10.11 -6.34 0.79
C ARG A 19 -10.74 -5.01 0.40
N TYR A 20 -9.97 -3.94 0.53
CA TYR A 20 -10.52 -2.58 0.45
C TYR A 20 -9.96 -1.77 -0.72
N GLY A 21 -8.95 -2.29 -1.38
CA GLY A 21 -8.31 -1.54 -2.46
C GLY A 21 -7.64 -0.27 -1.96
N LEU A 22 -7.66 0.77 -2.77
CA LEU A 22 -7.02 2.03 -2.42
C LEU A 22 -7.62 2.66 -1.16
N ALA A 23 -8.87 2.36 -0.85
CA ALA A 23 -9.50 2.86 0.37
C ALA A 23 -8.75 2.43 1.62
N ALA A 24 -8.03 1.29 1.57
CA ALA A 24 -7.22 0.84 2.71
C ALA A 24 -6.16 1.87 3.08
N VAL A 25 -5.50 2.47 2.09
CA VAL A 25 -4.48 3.49 2.33
C VAL A 25 -5.10 4.68 3.05
N TRP A 26 -6.24 5.13 2.58
CA TRP A 26 -6.94 6.25 3.20
C TRP A 26 -7.32 5.97 4.64
N GLN A 27 -7.89 4.79 4.90
CA GLN A 27 -8.28 4.41 6.25
C GLN A 27 -7.09 4.34 7.19
N LEU A 28 -5.98 3.79 6.71
CA LEU A 28 -4.77 3.70 7.51
C LEU A 28 -4.22 5.07 7.84
N GLN A 29 -4.21 5.99 6.88
CA GLN A 29 -3.73 7.33 7.11
C GLN A 29 -4.60 8.08 8.13
N GLN A 30 -5.91 7.93 8.03
CA GLN A 30 -6.82 8.53 9.00
C GLN A 30 -6.64 7.94 10.38
N SER A 31 -6.45 6.63 10.46
CA SER A 31 -6.23 5.95 11.74
C SER A 31 -4.93 6.41 12.39
N ALA A 32 -3.87 6.59 11.58
CA ALA A 32 -2.61 7.09 12.10
C ALA A 32 -2.75 8.50 12.65
N ALA A 33 -3.47 9.36 11.94
CA ALA A 33 -3.70 10.72 12.40
C ALA A 33 -4.52 10.74 13.69
N THR A 34 -5.50 9.89 13.81
CA THR A 34 -6.32 9.76 15.01
C THR A 34 -5.48 9.30 16.20
N ALA A 35 -4.63 8.28 15.99
CA ALA A 35 -3.76 7.78 17.05
C ALA A 35 -2.79 8.86 17.50
N TYR A 36 -2.29 9.66 16.59
CA TYR A 36 -1.38 10.75 16.91
C TYR A 36 -2.07 11.79 17.79
N ARG A 37 -3.31 12.17 17.43
CA ARG A 37 -4.08 13.12 18.23
C ARG A 37 -4.40 12.60 19.61
N GLN A 38 -4.57 11.30 19.75
CA GLN A 38 -4.85 10.68 21.04
C GLN A 38 -3.62 10.54 21.92
N GLY A 39 -2.48 11.01 21.44
CA GLY A 39 -1.25 10.95 22.21
C GLY A 39 -0.59 9.59 22.17
N ASN A 40 -0.81 8.82 21.11
CA ASN A 40 -0.22 7.49 20.95
C ASN A 40 0.67 7.45 19.70
N PRO A 41 1.86 8.08 19.77
CA PRO A 41 2.73 8.14 18.60
C PRO A 41 3.26 6.79 18.16
N ALA A 42 3.43 5.83 19.07
CA ALA A 42 3.90 4.50 18.72
C ALA A 42 2.90 3.80 17.81
N ALA A 43 1.60 3.86 18.15
CA ALA A 43 0.57 3.30 17.31
C ALA A 43 0.47 4.05 15.98
N ALA A 44 0.58 5.37 16.02
CA ALA A 44 0.54 6.18 14.80
C ALA A 44 1.67 5.80 13.83
N ASN A 45 2.87 5.60 14.37
CA ASN A 45 4.01 5.22 13.54
C ASN A 45 3.84 3.84 12.93
N ALA A 46 3.31 2.88 13.69
CA ALA A 46 3.06 1.54 13.19
C ALA A 46 2.02 1.56 12.07
N ILE A 47 0.93 2.30 12.28
CA ILE A 47 -0.13 2.40 11.27
C ILE A 47 0.40 3.11 10.01
N ALA A 48 1.20 4.15 10.20
CA ALA A 48 1.79 4.87 9.06
C ALA A 48 2.72 3.96 8.26
N ALA A 49 3.47 3.09 8.93
CA ALA A 49 4.33 2.13 8.23
C ALA A 49 3.51 1.16 7.38
N ILE A 50 2.36 0.73 7.90
CA ILE A 50 1.46 -0.14 7.13
C ILE A 50 0.88 0.62 5.94
N ALA A 51 0.52 1.88 6.13
CA ALA A 51 0.01 2.72 5.05
C ALA A 51 1.05 2.90 3.93
N ASP A 52 2.30 3.14 4.32
CA ASP A 52 3.38 3.27 3.35
C ASP A 52 3.58 1.99 2.55
N ALA A 53 3.55 0.84 3.21
CA ALA A 53 3.67 -0.45 2.55
C ALA A 53 2.52 -0.69 1.58
N ALA A 54 1.29 -0.34 2.00
CA ALA A 54 0.11 -0.50 1.15
C ALA A 54 0.19 0.39 -0.07
N GLU A 55 0.60 1.63 0.12
CA GLU A 55 0.75 2.59 -0.98
C GLU A 55 1.81 2.11 -1.98
N GLY A 56 2.94 1.64 -1.48
CA GLY A 56 3.99 1.13 -2.35
C GLY A 56 3.54 -0.08 -3.15
N GLU A 57 2.81 -1.00 -2.53
CA GLU A 57 2.29 -2.16 -3.23
C GLU A 57 1.25 -1.78 -4.27
N TRP A 58 0.39 -0.82 -3.96
CA TRP A 58 -0.61 -0.34 -4.90
C TRP A 58 0.05 0.26 -6.14
N PHE A 59 1.07 1.08 -5.94
CA PHE A 59 1.82 1.67 -7.05
C PHE A 59 2.49 0.61 -7.91
N ARG A 60 3.08 -0.41 -7.28
CA ARG A 60 3.72 -1.50 -8.04
C ARG A 60 2.70 -2.25 -8.90
N ARG A 61 1.51 -2.47 -8.38
CA ARG A 61 0.44 -3.13 -9.15
C ARG A 61 -0.01 -2.28 -10.32
N GLN A 62 -0.17 -0.97 -10.08
CA GLN A 62 -0.55 -0.04 -11.14
C GLN A 62 0.51 0.00 -12.23
N GLN A 63 1.77 0.02 -11.85
CA GLN A 63 2.86 0.04 -12.79
C GLN A 63 2.89 -1.22 -13.64
N ALA A 64 2.66 -2.38 -13.02
CA ALA A 64 2.61 -3.64 -13.74
C ALA A 64 1.45 -3.67 -14.73
N ASP A 65 0.29 -3.16 -14.33
CA ASP A 65 -0.88 -3.09 -15.21
C ASP A 65 -0.63 -2.15 -16.38
N LEU A 66 -0.01 -1.00 -16.13
CA LEU A 66 0.32 -0.06 -17.18
C LEU A 66 1.31 -0.64 -18.16
N ASP A 67 2.32 -1.35 -17.69
CA ASP A 67 3.31 -1.99 -18.55
C ASP A 67 2.66 -3.06 -19.41
N ARG A 68 1.75 -3.82 -18.83
CA ARG A 68 1.01 -4.85 -19.57
C ARG A 68 0.14 -4.23 -20.65
N SER A 69 -0.56 -3.17 -20.33
CA SER A 69 -1.42 -2.46 -21.28
C SER A 69 -0.61 -1.85 -22.40
N ARG A 70 0.55 -1.29 -22.07
CA ARG A 70 1.43 -0.70 -23.06
C ARG A 70 1.96 -1.73 -24.03
N LYS A 71 2.34 -2.90 -23.51
CA LYS A 71 2.83 -3.99 -24.33
C LYS A 71 1.76 -4.49 -25.30
N THR A 72 0.52 -4.63 -24.83
CA THR A 72 -0.59 -5.05 -25.65
C THR A 72 -0.89 -4.04 -26.75
N ALA A 73 -0.86 -2.75 -26.41
CA ALA A 73 -1.08 -1.67 -27.38
C ALA A 73 -0.01 -1.66 -28.46
N ALA A 74 1.25 -1.88 -28.05
CA ALA A 74 2.36 -1.95 -29.01
C ALA A 74 2.20 -3.12 -29.97
N ASP A 75 1.79 -4.27 -29.47
CA ASP A 75 1.54 -5.44 -30.31
C ASP A 75 0.43 -5.16 -31.33
N LYS A 76 -0.60 -4.47 -30.91
CA LYS A 76 -1.71 -4.14 -31.81
C LYS A 76 -1.30 -3.14 -32.89
N SER A 77 -0.46 -2.19 -32.52
CA SER A 77 -0.05 -1.17 -33.49
C SER A 77 0.88 -1.72 -34.55
N GLU A 78 1.49 -2.85 -34.36
CA GLU A 78 2.33 -3.50 -35.38
C GLU A 78 1.52 -4.21 -36.44
N GLU A 79 0.27 -4.49 -36.18
CA GLU A 79 -0.60 -5.12 -37.16
C GLU A 79 -1.20 -4.09 -38.12
#